data_4868773b3fb44bc811d9f4a208b707c6
#
_entry.id   4868773b3fb44bc811d9f4a208b707c6
#
_cell.length_a   1.000
_cell.length_b   1.000
_cell.length_c   1.000
_cell.angle_alpha   90.00
_cell.angle_beta   90.00
_cell.angle_gamma   90.00
#
_symmetry.space_group_name_H-M   'P 1'
#
loop_
_entity.id
_entity.type
_entity.pdbx_description
1 polymer ?
#
loop_
_entity_poly.entity_id
_entity_poly.type
_entity_poly.pdbx_seq_one_letter_code
_entity_poly.pdbx_strand_id
1 'polypeptide(L)'
;MQTGSWESAEEEARVRILKDVIQEYLLYQPNVPKIVPITATESTHLSELIQVCMNHLPFSHQIRQEFLEEYDEEKLYDLLLGKLTDEVEVLRVRADL
;
A
#
# COMPACT_ATOMS: atom_id res chain seq x y z
N MET A 1 18.92 11.38 -16.20
CA MET A 1 18.49 12.35 -15.26
C MET A 1 17.20 11.96 -14.57
N GLN A 2 17.15 12.29 -13.38
CA GLN A 2 16.03 11.92 -12.57
C GLN A 2 14.85 12.81 -12.83
N THR A 3 13.71 12.27 -12.87
CA THR A 3 12.53 13.06 -13.19
C THR A 3 11.70 13.37 -11.98
N GLY A 4 12.34 13.71 -10.91
CA GLY A 4 11.64 14.16 -9.75
C GLY A 4 10.97 13.10 -8.93
N SER A 5 11.18 11.87 -9.27
CA SER A 5 10.65 10.82 -8.42
C SER A 5 11.55 10.64 -7.22
N TRP A 6 11.50 9.47 -6.66
CA TRP A 6 12.28 9.13 -5.50
C TRP A 6 13.73 8.88 -5.89
N GLU A 7 14.64 9.22 -5.00
CA GLU A 7 15.97 8.69 -5.11
C GLU A 7 15.92 7.21 -4.79
N SER A 8 16.90 6.47 -5.33
CA SER A 8 16.89 5.01 -5.15
C SER A 8 16.78 4.58 -3.71
N ALA A 9 17.55 5.22 -2.83
CA ALA A 9 17.53 4.83 -1.43
C ALA A 9 16.19 5.13 -0.78
N GLU A 10 15.59 6.27 -1.15
CA GLU A 10 14.29 6.62 -0.61
C GLU A 10 13.21 5.67 -1.10
N GLU A 11 13.24 5.36 -2.38
CA GLU A 11 12.27 4.44 -2.92
C GLU A 11 12.40 3.07 -2.28
N GLU A 12 13.61 2.61 -2.11
CA GLU A 12 13.86 1.31 -1.51
C GLU A 12 13.31 1.25 -0.09
N ALA A 13 13.54 2.30 0.69
CA ALA A 13 13.04 2.35 2.04
C ALA A 13 11.52 2.33 2.08
N ARG A 14 10.89 3.11 1.22
CA ARG A 14 9.44 3.17 1.18
C ARG A 14 8.82 1.87 0.68
N VAL A 15 9.47 1.24 -0.28
CA VAL A 15 9.01 -0.06 -0.77
C VAL A 15 9.03 -1.07 0.37
N ARG A 16 10.10 -1.07 1.16
CA ARG A 16 10.21 -2.00 2.28
C ARG A 16 9.11 -1.76 3.32
N ILE A 17 8.90 -0.50 3.66
CA ILE A 17 7.86 -0.16 4.65
C ILE A 17 6.49 -0.60 4.14
N LEU A 18 6.19 -0.29 2.90
CA LEU A 18 4.89 -0.64 2.34
C LEU A 18 4.71 -2.15 2.26
N LYS A 19 5.76 -2.87 1.87
CA LYS A 19 5.69 -4.33 1.83
C LYS A 19 5.39 -4.90 3.22
N ASP A 20 6.03 -4.37 4.23
CA ASP A 20 5.80 -4.86 5.60
C ASP A 20 4.35 -4.66 6.01
N VAL A 21 3.80 -3.49 5.72
CA VAL A 21 2.41 -3.21 6.07
C VAL A 21 1.45 -4.10 5.27
N ILE A 22 1.73 -4.27 3.99
CA ILE A 22 0.91 -5.15 3.15
C ILE A 22 0.93 -6.58 3.69
N GLN A 23 2.09 -7.07 4.07
CA GLN A 23 2.20 -8.43 4.59
C GLN A 23 1.43 -8.60 5.89
N GLU A 24 1.51 -7.61 6.76
CA GLU A 24 0.74 -7.67 7.99
C GLU A 24 -0.76 -7.63 7.70
N TYR A 25 -1.17 -6.79 6.76
CA TYR A 25 -2.57 -6.74 6.35
C TYR A 25 -3.04 -8.11 5.85
N LEU A 26 -2.20 -8.79 5.09
CA LEU A 26 -2.56 -10.09 4.52
C LEU A 26 -2.69 -11.19 5.58
N LEU A 27 -2.03 -11.03 6.72
CA LEU A 27 -2.22 -11.97 7.80
C LEU A 27 -3.66 -11.97 8.32
N TYR A 28 -4.31 -10.81 8.28
CA TYR A 28 -5.67 -10.68 8.78
C TYR A 28 -6.71 -10.76 7.68
N GLN A 29 -6.30 -10.51 6.43
CA GLN A 29 -7.21 -10.50 5.29
C GLN A 29 -6.62 -11.31 4.16
N PRO A 30 -6.66 -12.64 4.26
CA PRO A 30 -6.04 -13.48 3.23
C PRO A 30 -6.84 -13.59 1.94
N ASN A 31 -8.05 -13.05 1.90
CA ASN A 31 -8.94 -13.21 0.76
C ASN A 31 -8.75 -12.18 -0.34
N VAL A 32 -7.59 -11.56 -0.40
CA VAL A 32 -7.31 -10.60 -1.48
C VAL A 32 -6.83 -11.34 -2.72
N PRO A 33 -6.93 -10.73 -3.90
CA PRO A 33 -6.41 -11.36 -5.13
C PRO A 33 -4.92 -11.68 -4.99
N LYS A 34 -4.52 -12.77 -5.60
CA LYS A 34 -3.15 -13.24 -5.48
C LYS A 34 -2.13 -12.28 -6.05
N ILE A 35 -2.56 -11.40 -6.96
CA ILE A 35 -1.66 -10.40 -7.51
C ILE A 35 -1.07 -9.51 -6.42
N VAL A 36 -1.81 -9.29 -5.33
CA VAL A 36 -1.33 -8.44 -4.24
C VAL A 36 -0.12 -9.03 -3.53
N PRO A 37 -0.19 -10.25 -2.98
CA PRO A 37 1.00 -10.82 -2.33
C PRO A 37 2.14 -11.07 -3.30
N ILE A 38 1.84 -11.43 -4.55
CA ILE A 38 2.88 -11.65 -5.54
C ILE A 38 3.64 -10.35 -5.80
N THR A 39 2.91 -9.27 -6.06
CA THR A 39 3.53 -7.99 -6.30
C THR A 39 4.30 -7.50 -5.07
N ALA A 40 3.71 -7.70 -3.89
CA ALA A 40 4.36 -7.27 -2.66
C ALA A 40 5.67 -8.03 -2.42
N THR A 41 5.78 -9.25 -2.93
CA THR A 41 7.00 -10.03 -2.77
C THR A 41 8.04 -9.69 -3.83
N GLU A 42 7.59 -9.46 -5.07
CA GLU A 42 8.51 -9.41 -6.21
C GLU A 42 8.83 -8.00 -6.70
N SER A 43 7.93 -7.05 -6.47
CA SER A 43 8.13 -5.72 -7.02
C SER A 43 9.17 -4.95 -6.22
N THR A 44 9.98 -4.17 -6.94
CA THR A 44 10.92 -3.24 -6.32
C THR A 44 10.57 -1.80 -6.64
N HIS A 45 9.43 -1.59 -7.29
CA HIS A 45 8.99 -0.25 -7.69
C HIS A 45 7.81 0.19 -6.84
N LEU A 46 7.97 1.35 -6.23
CA LEU A 46 6.94 1.88 -5.34
C LEU A 46 5.63 2.10 -6.05
N SER A 47 5.68 2.61 -7.28
CA SER A 47 4.45 2.89 -8.02
C SER A 47 3.67 1.63 -8.30
N GLU A 48 4.34 0.51 -8.56
CA GLU A 48 3.65 -0.76 -8.77
C GLU A 48 2.92 -1.22 -7.53
N LEU A 49 3.57 -1.09 -6.38
CA LEU A 49 2.94 -1.47 -5.12
C LEU A 49 1.73 -0.61 -4.83
N ILE A 50 1.85 0.68 -5.04
CA ILE A 50 0.73 1.60 -4.83
C ILE A 50 -0.42 1.23 -5.75
N GLN A 51 -0.13 0.99 -7.01
CA GLN A 51 -1.17 0.66 -7.99
C GLN A 51 -1.90 -0.62 -7.63
N VAL A 52 -1.16 -1.65 -7.25
CA VAL A 52 -1.80 -2.93 -6.94
C VAL A 52 -2.67 -2.81 -5.70
N CYS A 53 -2.23 -2.03 -4.73
CA CYS A 53 -3.03 -1.81 -3.53
C CYS A 53 -4.30 -1.04 -3.85
N MET A 54 -4.18 0.02 -4.64
CA MET A 54 -5.35 0.83 -4.98
C MET A 54 -6.37 0.05 -5.78
N ASN A 55 -5.91 -0.85 -6.65
CA ASN A 55 -6.80 -1.55 -7.56
C ASN A 55 -7.42 -2.81 -6.97
N HIS A 56 -6.76 -3.43 -6.01
CA HIS A 56 -7.16 -4.77 -5.58
C HIS A 56 -7.54 -4.89 -4.13
N LEU A 57 -7.17 -3.94 -3.28
CA LEU A 57 -7.57 -4.01 -1.89
C LEU A 57 -8.97 -3.44 -1.71
N PRO A 58 -9.71 -3.93 -0.72
CA PRO A 58 -11.13 -3.56 -0.55
C PRO A 58 -11.30 -2.23 0.18
N PHE A 59 -10.76 -1.17 -0.39
CA PHE A 59 -10.99 0.16 0.15
C PHE A 59 -12.40 0.63 -0.20
N SER A 60 -12.96 1.49 0.66
CA SER A 60 -14.26 2.05 0.40
C SER A 60 -14.19 2.96 -0.82
N HIS A 61 -15.35 3.24 -1.40
CA HIS A 61 -15.43 4.11 -2.57
C HIS A 61 -14.84 5.49 -2.25
N GLN A 62 -15.11 5.99 -1.07
CA GLN A 62 -14.65 7.31 -0.67
C GLN A 62 -13.12 7.35 -0.62
N ILE A 63 -12.50 6.31 -0.08
CA ILE A 63 -11.05 6.24 -0.01
C ILE A 63 -10.45 6.13 -1.40
N ARG A 64 -11.07 5.33 -2.27
CA ARG A 64 -10.60 5.23 -3.65
C ARG A 64 -10.67 6.57 -4.36
N GLN A 65 -11.70 7.34 -4.07
CA GLN A 65 -11.84 8.66 -4.66
C GLN A 65 -10.70 9.58 -4.22
N GLU A 66 -10.32 9.50 -2.95
CA GLU A 66 -9.20 10.29 -2.46
C GLU A 66 -7.91 9.93 -3.18
N PHE A 67 -7.69 8.65 -3.42
CA PHE A 67 -6.50 8.22 -4.18
C PHE A 67 -6.51 8.79 -5.58
N LEU A 68 -7.65 8.79 -6.25
CA LEU A 68 -7.75 9.27 -7.62
C LEU A 68 -7.53 10.76 -7.73
N GLU A 69 -7.80 11.49 -6.67
CA GLU A 69 -7.64 12.94 -6.66
C GLU A 69 -6.23 13.39 -6.31
N GLU A 70 -5.40 12.47 -5.86
CA GLU A 70 -4.04 12.82 -5.45
C GLU A 70 -3.07 12.55 -6.59
N TYR A 71 -2.45 13.61 -7.08
CA TYR A 71 -1.52 13.49 -8.21
C TYR A 71 -0.07 13.37 -7.78
N ASP A 72 0.25 13.74 -6.54
CA ASP A 72 1.61 13.69 -6.05
C ASP A 72 1.86 12.29 -5.49
N GLU A 73 2.83 11.59 -6.07
CA GLU A 73 3.12 10.21 -5.66
C GLU A 73 3.51 10.12 -4.20
N GLU A 74 4.24 11.12 -3.71
CA GLU A 74 4.64 11.12 -2.31
C GLU A 74 3.44 11.20 -1.38
N LYS A 75 2.51 12.07 -1.70
CA LYS A 75 1.29 12.22 -0.91
C LYS A 75 0.40 11.00 -1.05
N LEU A 76 0.38 10.41 -2.24
CA LEU A 76 -0.39 9.19 -2.47
C LEU A 76 0.15 8.05 -1.63
N TYR A 77 1.48 7.92 -1.56
CA TYR A 77 2.10 6.91 -0.73
C TYR A 77 1.72 7.11 0.74
N ASP A 78 1.82 8.35 1.22
CA ASP A 78 1.47 8.65 2.61
C ASP A 78 0.01 8.32 2.90
N LEU A 79 -0.87 8.68 1.99
CA LEU A 79 -2.30 8.42 2.14
C LEU A 79 -2.57 6.92 2.18
N LEU A 80 -1.99 6.19 1.24
CA LEU A 80 -2.18 4.75 1.18
C LEU A 80 -1.63 4.07 2.42
N LEU A 81 -0.44 4.45 2.83
CA LEU A 81 0.18 3.85 4.00
C LEU A 81 -0.64 4.11 5.24
N GLY A 82 -1.15 5.33 5.38
CA GLY A 82 -2.00 5.66 6.52
C GLY A 82 -3.28 4.84 6.55
N LYS A 83 -3.93 4.69 5.39
CA LYS A 83 -5.17 3.90 5.32
C LYS A 83 -4.90 2.42 5.61
N LEU A 84 -3.82 1.88 5.08
CA LEU A 84 -3.46 0.49 5.34
C LEU A 84 -3.14 0.27 6.81
N THR A 85 -2.39 1.17 7.41
CA THR A 85 -2.03 1.07 8.82
C THR A 85 -3.29 1.10 9.69
N ASP A 86 -4.22 1.98 9.37
CA ASP A 86 -5.49 2.05 10.10
C ASP A 86 -6.25 0.74 9.99
N GLU A 87 -6.31 0.15 8.81
CA GLU A 87 -7.00 -1.11 8.61
C GLU A 87 -6.35 -2.24 9.39
N VAL A 88 -5.04 -2.30 9.37
CA VAL A 88 -4.30 -3.32 10.13
C VAL A 88 -4.62 -3.19 11.62
N GLU A 89 -4.67 -1.96 12.11
CA GLU A 89 -4.98 -1.70 13.51
C GLU A 89 -6.36 -2.22 13.87
N VAL A 90 -7.35 -1.91 13.03
CA VAL A 90 -8.73 -2.36 13.27
C VAL A 90 -8.80 -3.88 13.24
N LEU A 91 -8.14 -4.50 12.26
CA LEU A 91 -8.17 -5.96 12.14
C LEU A 91 -7.45 -6.62 13.30
N ARG A 92 -6.38 -6.03 13.78
CA ARG A 92 -5.65 -6.56 14.93
C ARG A 92 -6.51 -6.52 16.17
N VAL A 93 -7.19 -5.42 16.40
CA VAL A 93 -8.07 -5.30 17.57
C VAL A 93 -9.18 -6.32 17.50
N ARG A 94 -9.78 -6.51 16.33
CA ARG A 94 -10.83 -7.50 16.16
C ARG A 94 -10.32 -8.90 16.43
N ALA A 95 -9.11 -9.20 16.00
CA ALA A 95 -8.54 -10.53 16.20
C ALA A 95 -8.30 -10.83 17.68
N ASP A 96 -8.04 -9.78 18.47
CA ASP A 96 -7.80 -9.94 19.90
C ASP A 96 -9.08 -10.09 20.69
N LEU A 97 -10.21 -9.78 20.12
CA LEU A 97 -11.48 -9.95 20.80
C LEU A 97 -11.97 -11.37 20.63
#